data_0343ffd6c7e89dfe736c590cd3f879f9
#
_entry.id   0343ffd6c7e89dfe736c590cd3f879f9
#
_cell.length_a   1.000
_cell.length_b   1.000
_cell.length_c   1.000
_cell.angle_alpha   90.00
_cell.angle_beta   90.00
_cell.angle_gamma   90.00
#
_symmetry.space_group_name_H-M   'P 1'
#
loop_
_entity.id
_entity.type
_entity.pdbx_description
1 polymer ?
#
loop_
_entity_poly.entity_id
_entity_poly.type
_entity_poly.pdbx_seq_one_letter_code
_entity_poly.pdbx_strand_id
1 'polypeptide(L)'
;MNGQAEPRADVAAGRIVLWTPFSHLLLCRQIPGGRWDPLRKAWTYPATPQHAAIVRRTIPRLATSASFDALAGKEAATQQGKHVHTTLDLPAGLKTRPWRHQTAAYEFAMERFTTGRDGVMLAMGMGTGKSLAACMIMLGLRAQRVLICCPLRVVQVWVAQFERHISTPMVVVALDEDAGSIAAKQRLAAEKLRLAEIRGVPFVAVINYDSVWREPFGSWAEQQSWDLVIADESHRLKAPGGKASLAFKRLRSR
;
A
#
# COMPACT_ATOMS: atom_id res chain seq x y z
N MET A 1 -34.85 28.98 20.74
CA MET A 1 -34.25 27.66 21.16
C MET A 1 -34.12 26.82 19.90
N ASN A 2 -32.97 26.84 19.24
CA ASN A 2 -32.72 26.03 18.06
C ASN A 2 -32.35 24.59 18.53
N GLY A 3 -33.36 23.70 18.56
CA GLY A 3 -33.11 22.29 18.75
C GLY A 3 -32.25 21.74 17.61
N GLN A 4 -30.96 21.62 17.81
CA GLN A 4 -30.10 20.93 16.87
C GLN A 4 -30.51 19.45 16.89
N ALA A 5 -31.15 19.00 15.80
CA ALA A 5 -31.51 17.59 15.67
C ALA A 5 -30.24 16.75 15.79
N GLU A 6 -30.22 15.77 16.70
CA GLU A 6 -29.10 14.85 16.86
C GLU A 6 -28.88 14.07 15.56
N PRO A 7 -27.63 13.84 15.16
CA PRO A 7 -27.33 13.03 13.97
C PRO A 7 -27.81 11.58 14.19
N ARG A 8 -28.43 11.01 13.17
CA ARG A 8 -28.90 9.62 13.22
C ARG A 8 -28.59 8.86 11.95
N ALA A 9 -28.29 7.58 12.07
CA ALA A 9 -28.05 6.69 10.95
C ALA A 9 -28.93 5.44 11.00
N ASP A 10 -29.37 5.02 9.82
CA ASP A 10 -30.15 3.81 9.60
C ASP A 10 -29.68 3.09 8.35
N VAL A 11 -30.13 1.86 8.12
CA VAL A 11 -29.93 1.11 6.88
C VAL A 11 -31.29 0.91 6.20
N ALA A 12 -31.46 1.52 5.04
CA ALA A 12 -32.68 1.43 4.25
C ALA A 12 -32.36 1.23 2.77
N ALA A 13 -33.08 0.33 2.11
CA ALA A 13 -32.94 0.02 0.68
C ALA A 13 -31.47 -0.26 0.26
N GLY A 14 -30.74 -1.03 1.06
CA GLY A 14 -29.34 -1.40 0.76
C GLY A 14 -28.34 -0.25 0.88
N ARG A 15 -28.69 0.85 1.52
CA ARG A 15 -27.81 1.98 1.77
C ARG A 15 -27.87 2.42 3.23
N ILE A 16 -26.76 2.92 3.75
CA ILE A 16 -26.75 3.68 5.00
C ILE A 16 -27.36 5.05 4.70
N VAL A 17 -28.34 5.44 5.49
CA VAL A 17 -28.99 6.75 5.43
C VAL A 17 -28.61 7.54 6.69
N LEU A 18 -28.00 8.71 6.51
CA LEU A 18 -27.46 9.54 7.59
C LEU A 18 -28.14 10.90 7.58
N TRP A 19 -28.90 11.21 8.60
CA TRP A 19 -29.46 12.56 8.85
C TRP A 19 -28.56 13.30 9.82
N THR A 20 -28.09 14.47 9.45
CA THR A 20 -27.21 15.30 10.27
C THR A 20 -27.56 16.77 10.16
N PRO A 21 -27.25 17.57 11.21
CA PRO A 21 -27.27 19.02 11.10
C PRO A 21 -26.34 19.52 10.02
N PHE A 22 -26.62 20.70 9.49
CA PHE A 22 -25.79 21.34 8.44
C PHE A 22 -24.32 21.55 8.90
N SER A 23 -24.09 21.74 10.19
CA SER A 23 -22.75 21.84 10.79
C SER A 23 -21.85 20.62 10.52
N HIS A 24 -22.41 19.45 10.24
CA HIS A 24 -21.66 18.22 9.93
C HIS A 24 -21.43 18.02 8.42
N LEU A 25 -21.78 18.96 7.55
CA LEU A 25 -21.65 18.84 6.10
C LEU A 25 -20.24 18.46 5.64
N LEU A 26 -19.21 19.07 6.22
CA LEU A 26 -17.82 18.78 5.87
C LEU A 26 -17.44 17.34 6.28
N LEU A 27 -17.90 16.89 7.43
CA LEU A 27 -17.67 15.53 7.90
C LEU A 27 -18.34 14.51 6.97
N CYS A 28 -19.58 14.76 6.54
CA CYS A 28 -20.28 13.91 5.58
C CYS A 28 -19.56 13.80 4.25
N ARG A 29 -18.97 14.89 3.75
CA ARG A 29 -18.19 14.91 2.49
C ARG A 29 -16.85 14.16 2.58
N GLN A 30 -16.29 14.02 3.76
CA GLN A 30 -15.04 13.28 3.98
C GLN A 30 -15.24 11.75 3.95
N ILE A 31 -16.48 11.29 4.13
CA ILE A 31 -16.80 9.85 4.08
C ILE A 31 -16.90 9.41 2.62
N PRO A 32 -16.10 8.44 2.16
CA PRO A 32 -16.10 7.98 0.77
C PRO A 32 -17.48 7.44 0.34
N GLY A 33 -17.82 7.59 -0.93
CA GLY A 33 -19.05 7.04 -1.50
C GLY A 33 -20.34 7.75 -1.07
N GLY A 34 -20.22 8.89 -0.39
CA GLY A 34 -21.36 9.71 0.04
C GLY A 34 -22.11 10.36 -1.11
N ARG A 35 -23.43 10.28 -1.08
CA ARG A 35 -24.34 10.96 -2.01
C ARG A 35 -25.46 11.65 -1.21
N TRP A 36 -25.76 12.88 -1.55
CA TRP A 36 -26.91 13.58 -0.97
C TRP A 36 -28.21 13.11 -1.63
N ASP A 37 -29.18 12.72 -0.83
CA ASP A 37 -30.53 12.37 -1.26
C ASP A 37 -31.48 13.52 -0.91
N PRO A 38 -31.93 14.33 -1.89
CA PRO A 38 -32.78 15.49 -1.63
C PRO A 38 -34.20 15.09 -1.16
N LEU A 39 -34.70 13.92 -1.55
CA LEU A 39 -36.04 13.46 -1.14
C LEU A 39 -36.06 13.08 0.35
N ARG A 40 -35.00 12.41 0.81
CA ARG A 40 -34.83 12.00 2.21
C ARG A 40 -34.21 13.09 3.08
N LYS A 41 -33.70 14.17 2.46
CA LYS A 41 -32.89 15.21 3.11
C LYS A 41 -31.78 14.58 3.96
N ALA A 42 -31.05 13.62 3.41
CA ALA A 42 -30.07 12.80 4.09
C ALA A 42 -28.87 12.48 3.20
N TRP A 43 -27.73 12.21 3.82
CA TRP A 43 -26.60 11.60 3.12
C TRP A 43 -26.79 10.10 3.04
N THR A 44 -26.41 9.50 1.91
CA THR A 44 -26.49 8.06 1.73
C THR A 44 -25.13 7.50 1.35
N TYR A 45 -24.79 6.32 1.91
CA TYR A 45 -23.53 5.63 1.68
C TYR A 45 -23.79 4.16 1.33
N PRO A 46 -22.82 3.44 0.74
CA PRO A 46 -22.95 2.00 0.54
C PRO A 46 -23.19 1.27 1.87
N ALA A 47 -24.14 0.34 1.92
CA ALA A 47 -24.41 -0.44 3.13
C ALA A 47 -23.39 -1.56 3.31
N THR A 48 -22.17 -1.19 3.63
CA THR A 48 -21.10 -2.13 3.98
C THR A 48 -20.66 -1.93 5.43
N PRO A 49 -20.14 -2.97 6.10
CA PRO A 49 -19.62 -2.86 7.46
C PRO A 49 -18.55 -1.77 7.59
N GLN A 50 -17.66 -1.65 6.60
CA GLN A 50 -16.60 -0.63 6.56
C GLN A 50 -17.18 0.81 6.54
N HIS A 51 -18.21 1.05 5.72
CA HIS A 51 -18.86 2.37 5.68
C HIS A 51 -19.59 2.67 7.00
N ALA A 52 -20.23 1.67 7.62
CA ALA A 52 -20.86 1.84 8.93
C ALA A 52 -19.84 2.23 10.01
N ALA A 53 -18.67 1.58 10.03
CA ALA A 53 -17.60 1.93 10.96
C ALA A 53 -17.03 3.35 10.70
N ILE A 54 -16.85 3.73 9.42
CA ILE A 54 -16.39 5.09 9.07
C ILE A 54 -17.42 6.13 9.50
N VAL A 55 -18.71 5.94 9.21
CA VAL A 55 -19.80 6.83 9.63
C VAL A 55 -19.82 7.00 11.15
N ARG A 56 -19.77 5.88 11.90
CA ARG A 56 -19.76 5.89 13.38
C ARG A 56 -18.57 6.66 13.95
N ARG A 57 -17.38 6.50 13.37
CA ARG A 57 -16.17 7.17 13.82
C ARG A 57 -16.13 8.66 13.46
N THR A 58 -16.71 9.05 12.32
CA THR A 58 -16.61 10.39 11.77
C THR A 58 -17.68 11.33 12.32
N ILE A 59 -18.89 10.84 12.62
CA ILE A 59 -20.02 11.66 13.07
C ILE A 59 -20.14 11.58 14.60
N PRO A 60 -19.90 12.68 15.31
CA PRO A 60 -20.00 12.73 16.75
C PRO A 60 -21.47 12.60 17.22
N ARG A 61 -21.67 11.95 18.36
CA ARG A 61 -23.00 11.75 19.01
C ARG A 61 -24.04 11.15 18.08
N LEU A 62 -23.62 10.19 17.25
CA LEU A 62 -24.49 9.52 16.28
C LEU A 62 -25.44 8.55 16.97
N ALA A 63 -26.75 8.80 16.88
CA ALA A 63 -27.77 7.82 17.22
C ALA A 63 -27.89 6.79 16.08
N THR A 64 -27.95 5.51 16.39
CA THR A 64 -27.96 4.42 15.41
C THR A 64 -29.18 3.52 15.58
N SER A 65 -29.69 2.99 14.48
CA SER A 65 -30.74 1.97 14.48
C SER A 65 -30.16 0.57 14.70
N ALA A 66 -30.99 -0.38 15.09
CA ALA A 66 -30.60 -1.79 15.24
C ALA A 66 -30.04 -2.37 13.92
N SER A 67 -30.59 -1.97 12.76
CA SER A 67 -30.11 -2.40 11.43
C SER A 67 -28.72 -1.84 11.11
N PHE A 68 -28.43 -0.59 11.51
CA PHE A 68 -27.10 0.00 11.38
C PHE A 68 -26.10 -0.68 12.33
N ASP A 69 -26.50 -0.96 13.57
CA ASP A 69 -25.64 -1.64 14.55
C ASP A 69 -25.33 -3.07 14.14
N ALA A 70 -26.31 -3.81 13.62
CA ALA A 70 -26.10 -5.14 13.06
C ALA A 70 -25.13 -5.12 11.86
N LEU A 71 -25.19 -4.08 11.01
CA LEU A 71 -24.26 -3.91 9.89
C LEU A 71 -22.86 -3.58 10.39
N ALA A 72 -22.71 -2.68 11.34
CA ALA A 72 -21.44 -2.31 11.94
C ALA A 72 -20.82 -3.46 12.76
N GLY A 73 -21.64 -4.25 13.43
CA GLY A 73 -21.22 -5.43 14.20
C GLY A 73 -20.62 -6.55 13.32
N LYS A 74 -21.07 -6.67 12.07
CA LYS A 74 -20.49 -7.62 11.10
C LYS A 74 -19.03 -7.35 10.79
N GLU A 75 -18.56 -6.10 10.89
CA GLU A 75 -17.13 -5.78 10.73
C GLU A 75 -16.31 -6.29 11.91
N ALA A 76 -16.81 -6.10 13.13
CA ALA A 76 -16.16 -6.61 14.33
C ALA A 76 -16.07 -8.16 14.32
N ALA A 77 -17.14 -8.83 13.89
CA ALA A 77 -17.16 -10.29 13.75
C ALA A 77 -16.28 -10.79 12.60
N THR A 78 -16.20 -10.05 11.47
CA THR A 78 -15.35 -10.40 10.32
C THR A 78 -13.86 -10.15 10.62
N GLN A 79 -13.55 -9.15 11.43
CA GLN A 79 -12.18 -8.89 11.89
C GLN A 79 -11.76 -9.84 13.02
N GLN A 80 -12.66 -10.26 13.89
CA GLN A 80 -12.39 -11.25 14.92
C GLN A 80 -12.33 -12.69 14.40
N GLY A 81 -12.98 -13.00 13.28
CA GLY A 81 -13.07 -14.36 12.73
C GLY A 81 -12.00 -14.74 11.72
N LYS A 82 -11.05 -13.84 11.34
CA LYS A 82 -10.05 -14.13 10.31
C LYS A 82 -8.60 -13.83 10.65
N HIS A 83 -8.31 -13.42 11.87
CA HIS A 83 -6.92 -13.31 12.32
C HIS A 83 -6.74 -14.15 13.58
N VAL A 84 -6.55 -15.45 13.42
CA VAL A 84 -5.62 -16.17 14.29
C VAL A 84 -4.29 -15.48 14.05
N HIS A 85 -3.95 -14.50 14.91
CA HIS A 85 -2.62 -13.92 14.93
C HIS A 85 -1.64 -15.01 15.36
N THR A 86 -1.21 -15.79 14.41
CA THR A 86 0.12 -16.34 14.48
C THR A 86 1.00 -15.11 14.28
N THR A 87 1.53 -14.58 15.38
CA THR A 87 2.53 -13.51 15.31
C THR A 87 3.71 -14.09 14.58
N LEU A 88 3.80 -13.84 13.27
CA LEU A 88 5.01 -14.14 12.53
C LEU A 88 6.15 -13.38 13.20
N ASP A 89 7.24 -14.06 13.47
CA ASP A 89 8.43 -13.40 13.97
C ASP A 89 8.84 -12.29 12.99
N LEU A 90 9.27 -11.17 13.55
CA LEU A 90 9.79 -10.10 12.73
C LEU A 90 11.02 -10.60 11.97
N PRO A 91 11.18 -10.21 10.70
CA PRO A 91 12.28 -10.72 9.89
C PRO A 91 13.63 -10.32 10.48
N ALA A 92 14.57 -11.25 10.47
CA ALA A 92 15.94 -10.98 10.88
C ALA A 92 16.56 -9.86 10.04
N GLY A 93 17.39 -9.04 10.65
CA GLY A 93 18.02 -7.91 9.96
C GLY A 93 17.22 -6.61 9.97
N LEU A 94 16.09 -6.55 10.66
CA LEU A 94 15.33 -5.33 10.87
C LEU A 94 15.89 -4.56 12.07
N LYS A 95 16.31 -3.28 11.87
CA LYS A 95 16.79 -2.38 12.94
C LYS A 95 15.65 -1.69 13.68
N THR A 96 14.61 -1.32 12.96
CA THR A 96 13.53 -0.48 13.47
C THR A 96 12.38 -1.33 13.98
N ARG A 97 11.94 -1.06 15.21
CA ARG A 97 10.72 -1.67 15.74
C ARG A 97 9.50 -1.14 14.96
N PRO A 98 8.75 -2.01 14.26
CA PRO A 98 7.59 -1.56 13.49
C PRO A 98 6.42 -1.22 14.41
N TRP A 99 5.54 -0.37 13.93
CA TRP A 99 4.25 -0.12 14.56
C TRP A 99 3.28 -1.26 14.22
N ARG A 100 2.25 -1.44 15.08
CA ARG A 100 1.26 -2.51 14.94
C ARG A 100 0.66 -2.63 13.53
N HIS A 101 0.31 -1.53 12.88
CA HIS A 101 -0.25 -1.53 11.55
C HIS A 101 0.77 -1.92 10.45
N GLN A 102 2.06 -1.69 10.67
CA GLN A 102 3.13 -2.12 9.77
C GLN A 102 3.39 -3.62 9.91
N THR A 103 3.36 -4.13 11.13
CA THR A 103 3.41 -5.57 11.40
C THR A 103 2.22 -6.28 10.75
N ALA A 104 1.00 -5.75 10.92
CA ALA A 104 -0.20 -6.32 10.30
C ALA A 104 -0.13 -6.31 8.76
N ALA A 105 0.46 -5.26 8.15
CA ALA A 105 0.68 -5.22 6.69
C ALA A 105 1.71 -6.26 6.24
N TYR A 106 2.76 -6.49 7.02
CA TYR A 106 3.75 -7.53 6.78
C TYR A 106 3.14 -8.93 6.89
N GLU A 107 2.43 -9.23 7.97
CA GLU A 107 1.75 -10.51 8.19
C GLU A 107 0.76 -10.81 7.06
N PHE A 108 -0.06 -9.84 6.69
CA PHE A 108 -0.99 -9.95 5.56
C PHE A 108 -0.25 -10.28 4.25
N ALA A 109 0.86 -9.61 3.96
CA ALA A 109 1.62 -9.85 2.75
C ALA A 109 2.24 -11.26 2.75
N MET A 110 2.84 -11.68 3.86
CA MET A 110 3.45 -13.00 3.98
C MET A 110 2.42 -14.12 3.86
N GLU A 111 1.24 -13.97 4.47
CA GLU A 111 0.12 -14.91 4.30
C GLU A 111 -0.27 -15.04 2.82
N ARG A 112 -0.35 -13.93 2.09
CA ARG A 112 -0.70 -13.94 0.65
C ARG A 112 0.33 -14.67 -0.18
N PHE A 113 1.60 -14.39 0.03
CA PHE A 113 2.68 -15.05 -0.71
C PHE A 113 2.78 -16.55 -0.37
N THR A 114 2.61 -16.94 0.90
CA THR A 114 2.60 -18.37 1.29
C THR A 114 1.40 -19.14 0.74
N THR A 115 0.29 -18.45 0.44
CA THR A 115 -0.90 -19.04 -0.19
C THR A 115 -0.84 -19.02 -1.73
N GLY A 116 0.32 -18.73 -2.32
CA GLY A 116 0.55 -18.76 -3.77
C GLY A 116 -0.03 -17.57 -4.53
N ARG A 117 -0.14 -16.41 -3.89
CA ARG A 117 -0.49 -15.16 -4.58
C ARG A 117 0.76 -14.47 -5.08
N ASP A 118 0.70 -13.99 -6.32
CA ASP A 118 1.86 -13.36 -7.00
C ASP A 118 2.08 -11.90 -6.58
N GLY A 119 1.18 -11.31 -5.80
CA GLY A 119 1.34 -9.92 -5.37
C GLY A 119 0.33 -9.46 -4.34
N VAL A 120 0.69 -8.37 -3.68
CA VAL A 120 -0.14 -7.69 -2.68
C VAL A 120 -0.17 -6.18 -2.93
N MET A 121 -1.27 -5.54 -2.59
CA MET A 121 -1.37 -4.10 -2.58
C MET A 121 -1.46 -3.58 -1.14
N LEU A 122 -0.51 -2.76 -0.73
CA LEU A 122 -0.51 -2.10 0.57
C LEU A 122 -1.26 -0.76 0.49
N ALA A 123 -2.58 -0.80 0.67
CA ALA A 123 -3.43 0.38 0.68
C ALA A 123 -3.38 1.11 2.05
N MET A 124 -2.19 1.57 2.42
CA MET A 124 -1.95 2.30 3.67
C MET A 124 -1.98 3.81 3.42
N GLY A 125 -2.41 4.59 4.41
CA GLY A 125 -2.44 6.06 4.33
C GLY A 125 -1.05 6.69 4.13
N MET A 126 -1.02 7.97 3.76
CA MET A 126 0.24 8.72 3.69
C MET A 126 0.88 8.83 5.09
N GLY A 127 2.21 8.78 5.16
CA GLY A 127 2.95 8.91 6.42
C GLY A 127 2.90 7.69 7.36
N THR A 128 2.21 6.62 6.99
CA THR A 128 2.09 5.40 7.84
C THR A 128 3.29 4.47 7.75
N GLY A 129 4.32 4.81 6.98
CA GLY A 129 5.54 4.02 6.86
C GLY A 129 5.43 2.77 5.99
N LYS A 130 4.74 2.87 4.83
CA LYS A 130 4.65 1.81 3.82
C LYS A 130 6.02 1.25 3.42
N SER A 131 7.02 2.11 3.31
CA SER A 131 8.40 1.72 2.94
C SER A 131 9.00 0.75 3.95
N LEU A 132 8.77 0.95 5.26
CA LEU A 132 9.20 0.01 6.28
C LEU A 132 8.49 -1.35 6.14
N ALA A 133 7.18 -1.36 5.90
CA ALA A 133 6.45 -2.60 5.65
C ALA A 133 6.99 -3.34 4.40
N ALA A 134 7.32 -2.62 3.32
CA ALA A 134 7.95 -3.19 2.13
C ALA A 134 9.36 -3.75 2.41
N CYS A 135 10.18 -3.06 3.22
CA CYS A 135 11.47 -3.58 3.70
C CYS A 135 11.29 -4.87 4.50
N MET A 136 10.30 -4.94 5.38
CA MET A 136 10.00 -6.15 6.15
C MET A 136 9.60 -7.32 5.24
N ILE A 137 8.77 -7.06 4.23
CA ILE A 137 8.34 -8.06 3.23
C ILE A 137 9.57 -8.59 2.46
N MET A 138 10.44 -7.71 1.98
CA MET A 138 11.68 -8.08 1.30
C MET A 138 12.54 -9.03 2.17
N LEU A 139 12.74 -8.68 3.44
CA LEU A 139 13.50 -9.50 4.39
C LEU A 139 12.80 -10.84 4.67
N GLY A 140 11.48 -10.83 4.89
CA GLY A 140 10.69 -12.03 5.18
C GLY A 140 10.68 -13.02 4.01
N LEU A 141 10.64 -12.53 2.77
CA LEU A 141 10.77 -13.33 1.56
C LEU A 141 12.22 -13.77 1.28
N ARG A 142 13.20 -13.27 2.03
CA ARG A 142 14.64 -13.47 1.77
C ARG A 142 15.01 -13.12 0.32
N ALA A 143 14.39 -12.09 -0.23
CA ALA A 143 14.56 -11.69 -1.61
C ALA A 143 16.01 -11.28 -1.88
N GLN A 144 16.64 -11.92 -2.88
CA GLN A 144 18.01 -11.67 -3.28
C GLN A 144 18.12 -10.62 -4.39
N ARG A 145 17.11 -10.51 -5.24
CA ARG A 145 17.07 -9.53 -6.34
C ARG A 145 15.77 -8.74 -6.27
N VAL A 146 15.87 -7.46 -5.98
CA VAL A 146 14.71 -6.57 -5.79
C VAL A 146 14.79 -5.39 -6.74
N LEU A 147 13.68 -5.12 -7.45
CA LEU A 147 13.51 -3.93 -8.25
C LEU A 147 12.43 -3.04 -7.60
N ILE A 148 12.78 -1.79 -7.33
CA ILE A 148 11.85 -0.79 -6.80
C ILE A 148 11.63 0.29 -7.86
N CYS A 149 10.38 0.46 -8.27
CA CYS A 149 9.98 1.56 -9.13
C CYS A 149 9.19 2.59 -8.33
N CYS A 150 9.64 3.83 -8.37
CA CYS A 150 9.07 4.92 -7.58
C CYS A 150 9.10 6.25 -8.36
N PRO A 151 8.47 7.32 -7.87
CA PRO A 151 8.70 8.67 -8.41
C PRO A 151 10.16 9.08 -8.29
N LEU A 152 10.67 9.85 -9.28
CA LEU A 152 12.08 10.23 -9.33
C LEU A 152 12.61 10.83 -8.02
N ARG A 153 11.84 11.75 -7.42
CA ARG A 153 12.21 12.41 -6.15
C ARG A 153 12.32 11.47 -4.95
N VAL A 154 11.83 10.24 -5.08
CA VAL A 154 11.78 9.24 -3.99
C VAL A 154 12.90 8.20 -4.12
N VAL A 155 13.65 8.19 -5.22
CA VAL A 155 14.73 7.21 -5.45
C VAL A 155 15.76 7.23 -4.30
N GLN A 156 16.30 8.39 -3.96
CA GLN A 156 17.25 8.53 -2.85
C GLN A 156 16.62 8.29 -1.48
N VAL A 157 15.33 8.60 -1.33
CA VAL A 157 14.60 8.31 -0.09
C VAL A 157 14.56 6.81 0.18
N TRP A 158 14.39 5.97 -0.84
CA TRP A 158 14.43 4.52 -0.69
C TRP A 158 15.79 4.01 -0.21
N VAL A 159 16.90 4.56 -0.74
CA VAL A 159 18.25 4.22 -0.26
C VAL A 159 18.37 4.52 1.24
N ALA A 160 17.98 5.72 1.65
CA ALA A 160 17.99 6.11 3.06
C ALA A 160 17.07 5.23 3.94
N GLN A 161 15.95 4.71 3.40
CA GLN A 161 15.10 3.76 4.14
C GLN A 161 15.84 2.45 4.44
N PHE A 162 16.58 1.90 3.47
CA PHE A 162 17.38 0.70 3.68
C PHE A 162 18.46 0.93 4.74
N GLU A 163 19.23 1.99 4.64
CA GLU A 163 20.25 2.35 5.62
C GLU A 163 19.68 2.50 7.04
N ARG A 164 18.52 3.15 7.14
CA ARG A 164 17.85 3.40 8.43
C ARG A 164 17.27 2.15 9.05
N HIS A 165 16.68 1.28 8.26
CA HIS A 165 15.79 0.23 8.77
C HIS A 165 16.39 -1.18 8.71
N ILE A 166 17.44 -1.41 7.91
CA ILE A 166 17.98 -2.75 7.68
C ILE A 166 19.43 -2.84 8.11
N SER A 167 19.77 -3.90 8.84
CA SER A 167 21.15 -4.23 9.24
C SER A 167 21.80 -5.29 8.36
N THR A 168 20.99 -6.06 7.61
CA THR A 168 21.50 -7.06 6.67
C THR A 168 22.35 -6.38 5.60
N PRO A 169 23.62 -6.79 5.39
CA PRO A 169 24.44 -6.29 4.30
C PRO A 169 23.75 -6.50 2.95
N MET A 170 23.74 -5.48 2.10
CA MET A 170 23.16 -5.53 0.76
C MET A 170 23.81 -4.52 -0.16
N VAL A 171 23.65 -4.69 -1.45
CA VAL A 171 24.04 -3.70 -2.46
C VAL A 171 22.78 -2.98 -2.94
N VAL A 172 22.65 -1.71 -2.58
CA VAL A 172 21.54 -0.85 -3.02
C VAL A 172 22.08 0.15 -4.03
N VAL A 173 21.41 0.30 -5.15
CA VAL A 173 21.81 1.27 -6.20
C VAL A 173 20.64 2.20 -6.53
N ALA A 174 20.88 3.50 -6.43
CA ALA A 174 20.00 4.56 -6.92
C ALA A 174 20.25 4.80 -8.41
N LEU A 175 19.22 4.70 -9.22
CA LEU A 175 19.26 4.94 -10.66
C LEU A 175 18.45 6.21 -10.99
N ASP A 176 18.83 7.31 -10.35
CA ASP A 176 18.26 8.64 -10.53
C ASP A 176 18.96 9.45 -11.64
N GLU A 177 18.86 10.77 -11.57
CA GLU A 177 19.49 11.66 -12.58
C GLU A 177 21.01 11.62 -12.51
N ASP A 178 21.60 11.47 -11.32
CA ASP A 178 23.05 11.44 -11.11
C ASP A 178 23.69 10.19 -11.72
N ALA A 179 22.92 9.10 -11.86
CA ALA A 179 23.36 7.91 -12.59
C ALA A 179 23.47 8.12 -14.12
N GLY A 180 23.06 9.27 -14.62
CA GLY A 180 23.22 9.72 -16.00
C GLY A 180 22.22 9.11 -16.98
N SER A 181 22.70 8.79 -18.20
CA SER A 181 21.83 8.25 -19.27
C SER A 181 21.25 6.88 -18.94
N ILE A 182 20.20 6.47 -19.67
CA ILE A 182 19.59 5.13 -19.49
C ILE A 182 20.62 4.01 -19.69
N ALA A 183 21.52 4.16 -20.63
CA ALA A 183 22.62 3.21 -20.83
C ALA A 183 23.62 3.20 -19.65
N ALA A 184 23.89 4.36 -19.04
CA ALA A 184 24.71 4.43 -17.83
C ALA A 184 24.01 3.78 -16.64
N LYS A 185 22.71 4.01 -16.45
CA LYS A 185 21.88 3.34 -15.42
C LYS A 185 21.91 1.82 -15.57
N GLN A 186 21.76 1.32 -16.79
CA GLN A 186 21.82 -0.12 -17.07
C GLN A 186 23.20 -0.71 -16.74
N ARG A 187 24.31 -0.05 -17.17
CA ARG A 187 25.67 -0.51 -16.85
C ARG A 187 25.92 -0.51 -15.33
N LEU A 188 25.52 0.57 -14.65
CA LEU A 188 25.67 0.68 -13.19
C LEU A 188 24.87 -0.41 -12.47
N ALA A 189 23.62 -0.65 -12.87
CA ALA A 189 22.81 -1.70 -12.29
C ALA A 189 23.43 -3.09 -12.49
N ALA A 190 23.91 -3.41 -13.69
CA ALA A 190 24.57 -4.68 -13.99
C ALA A 190 25.89 -4.85 -13.19
N GLU A 191 26.70 -3.80 -13.05
CA GLU A 191 27.91 -3.80 -12.22
C GLU A 191 27.58 -4.08 -10.74
N LYS A 192 26.58 -3.38 -10.19
CA LYS A 192 26.18 -3.55 -8.79
C LYS A 192 25.52 -4.90 -8.52
N LEU A 193 24.76 -5.43 -9.48
CA LEU A 193 24.24 -6.80 -9.39
C LEU A 193 25.38 -7.81 -9.28
N ARG A 194 26.40 -7.70 -10.17
CA ARG A 194 27.58 -8.57 -10.14
C ARG A 194 28.35 -8.47 -8.81
N LEU A 195 28.46 -7.25 -8.27
CA LEU A 195 29.10 -7.03 -6.97
C LEU A 195 28.31 -7.72 -5.84
N ALA A 196 27.00 -7.66 -5.87
CA ALA A 196 26.13 -8.34 -4.90
C ALA A 196 26.30 -9.87 -4.98
N GLU A 197 26.33 -10.43 -6.18
CA GLU A 197 26.57 -11.86 -6.42
C GLU A 197 27.92 -12.32 -5.88
N ILE A 198 28.99 -11.57 -6.15
CA ILE A 198 30.36 -11.88 -5.64
C ILE A 198 30.37 -11.83 -4.09
N ARG A 199 29.64 -10.90 -3.49
CA ARG A 199 29.58 -10.77 -2.02
C ARG A 199 28.59 -11.72 -1.35
N GLY A 200 27.75 -12.40 -2.10
CA GLY A 200 26.69 -13.27 -1.56
C GLY A 200 25.64 -12.48 -0.76
N VAL A 201 25.31 -11.24 -1.18
CA VAL A 201 24.36 -10.37 -0.49
C VAL A 201 23.23 -9.93 -1.43
N PRO A 202 22.05 -9.55 -0.90
CA PRO A 202 20.96 -9.05 -1.72
C PRO A 202 21.33 -7.84 -2.56
N PHE A 203 20.74 -7.76 -3.74
CA PHE A 203 20.81 -6.63 -4.67
C PHE A 203 19.46 -5.91 -4.73
N VAL A 204 19.48 -4.58 -4.62
CA VAL A 204 18.31 -3.73 -4.72
C VAL A 204 18.57 -2.61 -5.73
N ALA A 205 17.81 -2.59 -6.81
CA ALA A 205 17.82 -1.48 -7.77
C ALA A 205 16.61 -0.59 -7.55
N VAL A 206 16.83 0.72 -7.39
CA VAL A 206 15.78 1.72 -7.25
C VAL A 206 15.79 2.64 -8.46
N ILE A 207 14.68 2.68 -9.22
CA ILE A 207 14.58 3.42 -10.47
C ILE A 207 13.23 4.16 -10.56
N ASN A 208 13.19 5.23 -11.34
CA ASN A 208 11.94 5.94 -11.59
C ASN A 208 11.12 5.33 -12.75
N TYR A 209 9.80 5.53 -12.71
CA TYR A 209 8.85 5.01 -13.70
C TYR A 209 9.14 5.43 -15.16
N ASP A 210 9.70 6.63 -15.35
CA ASP A 210 9.99 7.14 -16.69
C ASP A 210 11.26 6.53 -17.30
N SER A 211 12.10 5.89 -16.51
CA SER A 211 13.34 5.25 -16.93
C SER A 211 13.23 3.73 -17.09
N VAL A 212 12.40 3.05 -16.30
CA VAL A 212 12.36 1.58 -16.20
C VAL A 212 12.05 0.87 -17.52
N TRP A 213 11.28 1.48 -18.41
CA TRP A 213 10.87 0.92 -19.70
C TRP A 213 11.77 1.34 -20.87
N ARG A 214 12.68 2.30 -20.64
CA ARG A 214 13.54 2.83 -21.74
C ARG A 214 14.72 1.89 -22.01
N GLU A 215 15.06 1.75 -23.29
CA GLU A 215 16.21 0.96 -23.71
C GLU A 215 17.55 1.69 -23.44
N PRO A 216 18.59 0.94 -23.07
CA PRO A 216 18.68 -0.53 -22.95
C PRO A 216 18.27 -1.10 -21.57
N PHE A 217 17.88 -0.27 -20.59
CA PHE A 217 17.55 -0.72 -19.25
C PHE A 217 16.31 -1.64 -19.24
N GLY A 218 15.28 -1.32 -20.04
CA GLY A 218 14.03 -2.11 -20.10
C GLY A 218 14.31 -3.57 -20.45
N SER A 219 14.97 -3.83 -21.56
CA SER A 219 15.35 -5.18 -21.97
C SER A 219 16.27 -5.88 -20.97
N TRP A 220 17.20 -5.18 -20.37
CA TRP A 220 18.06 -5.74 -19.31
C TRP A 220 17.22 -6.15 -18.08
N ALA A 221 16.29 -5.30 -17.63
CA ALA A 221 15.46 -5.59 -16.47
C ALA A 221 14.51 -6.78 -16.71
N GLU A 222 13.97 -6.91 -17.93
CA GLU A 222 13.09 -8.03 -18.32
C GLU A 222 13.85 -9.39 -18.36
N GLN A 223 15.16 -9.37 -18.58
CA GLN A 223 16.00 -10.58 -18.58
C GLN A 223 16.38 -11.01 -17.16
N GLN A 224 16.22 -10.17 -16.16
CA GLN A 224 16.52 -10.55 -14.79
C GLN A 224 15.39 -11.38 -14.18
N SER A 225 15.74 -12.32 -13.29
CA SER A 225 14.79 -13.00 -12.43
C SER A 225 14.72 -12.27 -11.10
N TRP A 226 13.73 -11.39 -10.97
CA TRP A 226 13.50 -10.65 -9.73
C TRP A 226 12.77 -11.54 -8.73
N ASP A 227 13.20 -11.53 -7.45
CA ASP A 227 12.44 -12.18 -6.39
C ASP A 227 11.30 -11.29 -5.90
N LEU A 228 11.47 -9.97 -6.02
CA LEU A 228 10.45 -9.00 -5.63
C LEU A 228 10.51 -7.75 -6.51
N VAL A 229 9.35 -7.31 -7.02
CA VAL A 229 9.19 -6.04 -7.70
C VAL A 229 8.24 -5.16 -6.89
N ILE A 230 8.70 -3.98 -6.49
CA ILE A 230 7.93 -3.02 -5.71
C ILE A 230 7.54 -1.82 -6.59
N ALA A 231 6.26 -1.52 -6.65
CA ALA A 231 5.71 -0.34 -7.30
C ALA A 231 5.24 0.67 -6.23
N ASP A 232 6.10 1.62 -5.87
CA ASP A 232 5.73 2.70 -4.95
C ASP A 232 4.91 3.76 -5.69
N GLU A 233 3.85 4.27 -5.06
CA GLU A 233 2.86 5.12 -5.72
C GLU A 233 2.28 4.47 -7.00
N SER A 234 1.87 3.19 -6.86
CA SER A 234 1.39 2.33 -7.97
C SER A 234 0.23 2.91 -8.80
N HIS A 235 -0.40 4.00 -8.33
CA HIS A 235 -1.37 4.75 -9.13
C HIS A 235 -0.79 5.28 -10.45
N ARG A 236 0.54 5.37 -10.59
CA ARG A 236 1.22 5.70 -11.86
C ARG A 236 1.11 4.59 -12.91
N LEU A 237 0.73 3.38 -12.52
CA LEU A 237 0.48 2.24 -13.42
C LEU A 237 -1.01 2.10 -13.83
N LYS A 238 -1.86 3.11 -13.58
CA LYS A 238 -3.31 3.07 -13.88
C LYS A 238 -3.65 2.91 -15.36
N ALA A 239 -2.80 3.42 -16.26
CA ALA A 239 -3.03 3.31 -17.69
C ALA A 239 -2.57 1.93 -18.19
N PRO A 240 -3.46 0.98 -18.56
CA PRO A 240 -3.07 -0.38 -18.93
C PRO A 240 -2.15 -0.46 -20.15
N GLY A 241 -2.24 0.51 -21.05
CA GLY A 241 -1.37 0.68 -22.24
C GLY A 241 -0.20 1.62 -22.04
N GLY A 242 -0.01 2.19 -20.86
CA GLY A 242 1.10 3.06 -20.56
C GLY A 242 2.44 2.31 -20.61
N LYS A 243 3.51 2.96 -21.09
CA LYS A 243 4.83 2.35 -21.27
C LYS A 243 5.37 1.68 -20.00
N ALA A 244 5.24 2.35 -18.84
CA ALA A 244 5.61 1.78 -17.55
C ALA A 244 4.76 0.56 -17.19
N SER A 245 3.43 0.61 -17.40
CA SER A 245 2.52 -0.50 -17.12
C SER A 245 2.81 -1.72 -17.99
N LEU A 246 3.16 -1.51 -19.27
CA LEU A 246 3.55 -2.58 -20.18
C LEU A 246 4.90 -3.19 -19.76
N ALA A 247 5.87 -2.38 -19.34
CA ALA A 247 7.14 -2.87 -18.82
C ALA A 247 6.92 -3.73 -17.57
N PHE A 248 6.09 -3.28 -16.61
CA PHE A 248 5.77 -4.07 -15.41
C PHE A 248 5.17 -5.43 -15.72
N LYS A 249 4.32 -5.53 -16.76
CA LYS A 249 3.74 -6.83 -17.19
C LYS A 249 4.77 -7.80 -17.75
N ARG A 250 5.92 -7.31 -18.23
CA ARG A 250 7.01 -8.11 -18.81
C ARG A 250 8.08 -8.47 -17.78
N LEU A 251 8.16 -7.74 -16.66
CA LEU A 251 9.06 -8.08 -15.57
C LEU A 251 8.69 -9.45 -15.01
N ARG A 252 9.68 -10.33 -14.91
CA ARG A 252 9.52 -11.64 -14.29
C ARG A 252 9.83 -11.53 -12.80
N SER A 253 8.83 -11.76 -11.95
CA SER A 253 9.03 -11.99 -10.51
C SER A 253 8.64 -13.44 -10.18
N ARG A 254 9.36 -14.01 -9.24
CA ARG A 254 9.08 -15.38 -8.74
C ARG A 254 7.97 -15.35 -7.69
#